data_7b8fbdca2dd40b69a7cd5e84e49ccc9d
#
_entry.id   7b8fbdca2dd40b69a7cd5e84e49ccc9d
#
_cell.length_a   1.000
_cell.length_b   1.000
_cell.length_c   1.000
_cell.angle_alpha   90.00
_cell.angle_beta   90.00
_cell.angle_gamma   90.00
#
_symmetry.space_group_name_H-M   'P 1'
#
loop_
_entity.id
_entity.type
_entity.pdbx_description
1 polymer ?
#
loop_
_entity_poly.entity_id
_entity_poly.type
_entity_poly.pdbx_seq_one_letter_code
_entity_poly.pdbx_strand_id
1 'polypeptide(L)'
;MEDYNKIFDQLWQHAESEIVEFKKAESNFDFDELGRYFSALSNEANLRERDFAWLVFGVHDKTHTIVGTSYKDGEVALNKLKQDMSQHTSDNLVFREIVPIHVEDKRVLIFKIPASPRNIV
;
A
#
# COMPACT_ATOMS: atom_id res chain seq x y z
N MET A 1 -15.88 0.30 11.54
CA MET A 1 -15.27 0.79 10.29
C MET A 1 -13.93 1.45 10.59
N GLU A 2 -12.92 1.10 9.83
CA GLU A 2 -11.59 1.68 10.04
C GLU A 2 -11.55 3.13 9.57
N ASP A 3 -10.91 3.97 10.36
CA ASP A 3 -10.71 5.38 10.00
C ASP A 3 -9.32 5.51 9.35
N TYR A 4 -9.30 5.58 8.03
CA TYR A 4 -8.04 5.62 7.29
C TYR A 4 -7.29 6.94 7.44
N ASN A 5 -7.96 8.01 7.85
CA ASN A 5 -7.27 9.24 8.18
C ASN A 5 -6.44 9.07 9.45
N LYS A 6 -6.99 8.39 10.45
CA LYS A 6 -6.24 8.07 11.67
C LYS A 6 -5.09 7.11 11.38
N ILE A 7 -5.35 6.09 10.54
CA ILE A 7 -4.32 5.16 10.15
C ILE A 7 -3.18 5.91 9.46
N PHE A 8 -3.51 6.81 8.53
CA PHE A 8 -2.49 7.59 7.85
C PHE A 8 -1.65 8.41 8.84
N ASP A 9 -2.29 9.06 9.82
CA ASP A 9 -1.56 9.83 10.81
C ASP A 9 -0.57 8.97 11.58
N GLN A 10 -0.98 7.76 11.95
CA GLN A 10 -0.09 6.83 12.66
C GLN A 10 1.08 6.41 11.79
N LEU A 11 0.82 6.07 10.53
CA LEU A 11 1.87 5.68 9.59
C LEU A 11 2.84 6.84 9.35
N TRP A 12 2.30 8.04 9.24
CA TRP A 12 3.09 9.24 9.02
C TRP A 12 4.07 9.50 10.16
N GLN A 13 3.60 9.34 11.40
CA GLN A 13 4.42 9.59 12.58
C GLN A 13 5.54 8.57 12.73
N HIS A 14 5.30 7.34 12.31
CA HIS A 14 6.30 6.28 12.41
C HIS A 14 7.25 6.25 11.22
N ALA A 15 6.97 7.06 10.20
CA ALA A 15 7.78 7.18 9.00
C ALA A 15 8.01 5.81 8.36
N GLU A 16 9.08 5.64 7.59
CA GLU A 16 9.35 4.36 6.97
C GLU A 16 9.88 3.36 7.98
N SER A 17 9.37 2.15 7.92
CA SER A 17 9.82 1.03 8.72
C SER A 17 9.79 -0.19 7.81
N GLU A 18 10.08 -1.36 8.37
CA GLU A 18 10.09 -2.59 7.58
C GLU A 18 8.69 -2.95 7.04
N ILE A 19 7.62 -2.41 7.64
CA ILE A 19 6.26 -2.72 7.23
C ILE A 19 5.51 -1.51 6.68
N VAL A 20 6.18 -0.39 6.49
CA VAL A 20 5.57 0.82 5.91
C VAL A 20 6.49 1.40 4.86
N GLU A 21 5.97 1.61 3.67
CA GLU A 21 6.72 2.19 2.57
C GLU A 21 5.94 3.34 1.97
N PHE A 22 6.59 4.48 1.76
CA PHE A 22 6.00 5.65 1.11
C PHE A 22 6.57 5.80 -0.28
N LYS A 23 5.71 6.09 -1.27
CA LYS A 23 6.12 6.31 -2.66
C LYS A 23 5.36 7.46 -3.28
N LYS A 24 6.04 8.20 -4.12
CA LYS A 24 5.43 9.34 -4.82
C LYS A 24 4.38 8.88 -5.82
N ALA A 25 4.75 7.99 -6.71
CA ALA A 25 3.85 7.33 -7.68
C ALA A 25 2.93 8.27 -8.47
N GLU A 26 3.27 9.48 -8.65
CA GLU A 26 2.48 10.57 -9.26
C GLU A 26 1.20 10.12 -9.99
N SER A 27 1.30 9.72 -11.26
CA SER A 27 0.15 9.25 -12.03
C SER A 27 0.31 7.80 -12.51
N ASN A 28 1.47 7.20 -12.27
CA ASN A 28 1.80 5.90 -12.83
C ASN A 28 2.77 5.16 -11.93
N PHE A 29 2.68 3.84 -11.93
CA PHE A 29 3.59 3.01 -11.17
C PHE A 29 3.66 1.64 -11.84
N ASP A 30 4.86 1.10 -12.00
CA ASP A 30 5.06 -0.16 -12.69
C ASP A 30 4.39 -1.31 -11.92
N PHE A 31 3.60 -2.11 -12.63
CA PHE A 31 2.84 -3.19 -12.01
C PHE A 31 3.77 -4.26 -11.41
N ASP A 32 4.85 -4.60 -12.10
CA ASP A 32 5.80 -5.59 -11.57
C ASP A 32 6.49 -5.09 -10.32
N GLU A 33 6.82 -3.81 -10.28
CA GLU A 33 7.41 -3.21 -9.09
C GLU A 33 6.40 -3.18 -7.94
N LEU A 34 5.14 -2.89 -8.22
CA LEU A 34 4.09 -2.94 -7.21
C LEU A 34 3.99 -4.35 -6.62
N GLY A 35 4.05 -5.37 -7.47
CA GLY A 35 4.03 -6.76 -7.01
C GLY A 35 5.22 -7.09 -6.12
N ARG A 36 6.40 -6.55 -6.44
CA ARG A 36 7.57 -6.76 -5.58
C ARG A 36 7.41 -6.12 -4.21
N TYR A 37 6.87 -4.90 -4.15
CA TYR A 37 6.57 -4.26 -2.87
C TYR A 37 5.54 -5.04 -2.09
N PHE A 38 4.48 -5.50 -2.77
CA PHE A 38 3.45 -6.32 -2.13
C PHE A 38 4.08 -7.54 -1.46
N SER A 39 4.88 -8.30 -2.21
CA SER A 39 5.50 -9.52 -1.69
C SER A 39 6.48 -9.22 -0.56
N ALA A 40 7.32 -8.22 -0.73
CA ALA A 40 8.32 -7.89 0.28
C ALA A 40 7.66 -7.42 1.58
N LEU A 41 6.66 -6.55 1.49
CA LEU A 41 5.97 -6.03 2.67
C LEU A 41 5.14 -7.13 3.34
N SER A 42 4.49 -7.98 2.56
CA SER A 42 3.72 -9.10 3.09
C SER A 42 4.62 -10.05 3.90
N ASN A 43 5.80 -10.36 3.36
CA ASN A 43 6.76 -11.20 4.06
C ASN A 43 7.30 -10.53 5.31
N GLU A 44 7.61 -9.24 5.25
CA GLU A 44 8.11 -8.53 6.43
C GLU A 44 7.07 -8.48 7.54
N ALA A 45 5.80 -8.27 7.19
CA ALA A 45 4.74 -8.31 8.19
C ALA A 45 4.70 -9.66 8.89
N ASN A 46 4.83 -10.75 8.13
CA ASN A 46 4.85 -12.08 8.69
C ASN A 46 6.06 -12.28 9.62
N LEU A 47 7.24 -11.87 9.17
CA LEU A 47 8.46 -12.00 9.97
C LEU A 47 8.40 -11.19 11.25
N ARG A 48 7.71 -10.06 11.25
CA ARG A 48 7.58 -9.18 12.41
C ARG A 48 6.34 -9.49 13.24
N GLU A 49 5.63 -10.57 12.90
CA GLU A 49 4.41 -10.99 13.59
C GLU A 49 3.37 -9.88 13.62
N ARG A 50 3.25 -9.15 12.51
CA ARG A 50 2.22 -8.14 12.31
C ARG A 50 1.17 -8.68 11.36
N ASP A 51 -0.07 -8.23 11.54
CA ASP A 51 -1.16 -8.68 10.68
C ASP A 51 -1.11 -8.05 9.30
N PHE A 52 -0.57 -6.84 9.20
CA PHE A 52 -0.58 -6.08 7.97
C PHE A 52 0.70 -5.29 7.79
N ALA A 53 1.00 -5.00 6.53
CA ALA A 53 2.00 -4.01 6.14
C ALA A 53 1.28 -2.96 5.28
N TRP A 54 1.95 -1.87 4.99
CA TRP A 54 1.32 -0.72 4.35
C TRP A 54 2.19 -0.14 3.27
N LEU A 55 1.56 0.18 2.12
CA LEU A 55 2.21 0.92 1.06
C LEU A 55 1.37 2.18 0.83
N VAL A 56 2.01 3.33 0.81
CA VAL A 56 1.30 4.61 0.70
C VAL A 56 1.81 5.37 -0.51
N PHE A 57 0.94 5.65 -1.46
CA PHE A 57 1.25 6.46 -2.63
C PHE A 57 0.80 7.90 -2.41
N GLY A 58 1.56 8.84 -2.95
CA GLY A 58 1.26 10.25 -2.83
C GLY A 58 2.16 10.98 -1.82
N VAL A 59 3.21 10.31 -1.35
CA VAL A 59 4.17 10.88 -0.42
C VAL A 59 5.56 10.74 -1.01
N HIS A 60 6.30 11.83 -1.05
CA HIS A 60 7.68 11.80 -1.51
C HIS A 60 8.53 11.13 -0.42
N ASP A 61 9.10 9.98 -0.74
CA ASP A 61 9.76 9.13 0.25
C ASP A 61 11.03 9.76 0.84
N LYS A 62 11.74 10.58 0.09
CA LYS A 62 12.98 11.20 0.57
C LYS A 62 12.71 12.42 1.45
N THR A 63 11.76 13.26 1.06
CA THR A 63 11.49 14.50 1.79
C THR A 63 10.36 14.38 2.78
N HIS A 64 9.65 13.26 2.77
CA HIS A 64 8.49 13.02 3.63
C HIS A 64 7.47 14.15 3.45
N THR A 65 7.13 14.42 2.19
CA THR A 65 6.22 15.50 1.81
C THR A 65 5.02 14.93 1.08
N ILE A 66 3.82 15.40 1.41
CA ILE A 66 2.60 14.95 0.73
C ILE A 66 2.54 15.65 -0.62
N VAL A 67 2.58 14.87 -1.71
CA VAL A 67 2.55 15.40 -3.07
C VAL A 67 1.29 14.99 -3.84
N GLY A 68 0.58 13.98 -3.35
CA GLY A 68 -0.63 13.50 -4.01
C GLY A 68 -0.35 12.54 -5.15
N THR A 69 -1.34 11.72 -5.47
CA THR A 69 -1.24 10.76 -6.59
C THR A 69 -2.57 10.64 -7.31
N SER A 70 -2.51 10.49 -8.63
CA SER A 70 -3.68 10.17 -9.44
C SER A 70 -3.64 8.71 -9.94
N TYR A 71 -2.75 7.90 -9.40
CA TYR A 71 -2.61 6.51 -9.79
C TYR A 71 -3.92 5.76 -9.60
N LYS A 72 -4.39 5.09 -10.65
CA LYS A 72 -5.63 4.29 -10.62
C LYS A 72 -6.79 5.07 -9.99
N ASP A 73 -7.09 6.22 -10.58
CA ASP A 73 -8.15 7.08 -10.10
C ASP A 73 -9.51 6.41 -10.37
N GLY A 74 -10.34 6.31 -9.32
CA GLY A 74 -11.66 5.73 -9.41
C GLY A 74 -11.75 4.32 -8.87
N GLU A 75 -12.93 3.99 -8.35
CA GLU A 75 -13.18 2.71 -7.69
C GLU A 75 -13.05 1.53 -8.64
N VAL A 76 -13.48 1.68 -9.89
CA VAL A 76 -13.40 0.60 -10.87
C VAL A 76 -11.94 0.24 -11.15
N ALA A 77 -11.09 1.25 -11.31
CA ALA A 77 -9.67 1.01 -11.56
C ALA A 77 -9.00 0.33 -10.36
N LEU A 78 -9.36 0.71 -9.14
CA LEU A 78 -8.79 0.10 -7.95
C LEU A 78 -9.25 -1.35 -7.79
N ASN A 79 -10.51 -1.65 -8.07
CA ASN A 79 -11.01 -3.02 -8.00
C ASN A 79 -10.33 -3.91 -9.03
N LYS A 80 -10.11 -3.40 -10.23
CA LYS A 80 -9.39 -4.15 -11.26
C LYS A 80 -7.95 -4.42 -10.83
N LEU A 81 -7.31 -3.45 -10.20
CA LEU A 81 -5.94 -3.63 -9.70
C LEU A 81 -5.87 -4.75 -8.68
N LYS A 82 -6.84 -4.82 -7.76
CA LYS A 82 -6.90 -5.90 -6.78
C LYS A 82 -7.02 -7.25 -7.46
N GLN A 83 -7.86 -7.36 -8.47
CA GLN A 83 -8.04 -8.61 -9.22
C GLN A 83 -6.75 -9.00 -9.95
N ASP A 84 -6.13 -8.05 -10.61
CA ASP A 84 -4.90 -8.31 -11.35
C ASP A 84 -3.79 -8.78 -10.41
N MET A 85 -3.67 -8.15 -9.25
CA MET A 85 -2.65 -8.54 -8.27
C MET A 85 -2.91 -9.93 -7.73
N SER A 86 -4.16 -10.27 -7.46
CA SER A 86 -4.53 -11.59 -6.97
C SER A 86 -4.11 -12.70 -7.94
N GLN A 87 -4.18 -12.44 -9.23
CA GLN A 87 -3.81 -13.42 -10.24
C GLN A 87 -2.30 -13.61 -10.38
N HIS A 88 -1.51 -12.67 -9.86
CA HIS A 88 -0.06 -12.69 -9.99
C HIS A 88 0.67 -13.05 -8.70
N THR A 89 -0.06 -13.41 -7.65
CA THR A 89 0.56 -13.79 -6.38
C THR A 89 0.26 -15.25 -6.06
N SER A 90 1.17 -15.87 -5.31
CA SER A 90 0.96 -17.23 -4.81
C SER A 90 -0.21 -17.23 -3.83
N ASP A 91 -1.01 -18.31 -3.87
CA ASP A 91 -2.15 -18.48 -2.97
C ASP A 91 -3.19 -17.36 -3.07
N ASN A 92 -3.18 -16.66 -4.20
CA ASN A 92 -4.17 -15.61 -4.47
C ASN A 92 -4.18 -14.53 -3.39
N LEU A 93 -3.01 -14.23 -2.82
CA LEU A 93 -2.89 -13.11 -1.89
C LEU A 93 -3.22 -11.81 -2.63
N VAL A 94 -3.91 -10.92 -1.95
CA VAL A 94 -4.37 -9.68 -2.54
C VAL A 94 -4.31 -8.60 -1.46
N PHE A 95 -4.23 -7.33 -1.89
CA PHE A 95 -4.36 -6.23 -0.94
C PHE A 95 -5.65 -6.39 -0.15
N ARG A 96 -5.57 -6.28 1.18
CA ARG A 96 -6.76 -6.33 2.01
C ARG A 96 -7.72 -5.21 1.62
N GLU A 97 -7.18 -4.03 1.47
CA GLU A 97 -7.93 -2.87 1.01
C GLU A 97 -7.01 -1.92 0.28
N ILE A 98 -7.58 -1.15 -0.64
CA ILE A 98 -6.89 -0.04 -1.30
C ILE A 98 -7.81 1.15 -1.13
N VAL A 99 -7.40 2.13 -0.33
CA VAL A 99 -8.28 3.23 0.07
C VAL A 99 -7.70 4.58 -0.29
N PRO A 100 -8.40 5.38 -1.12
CA PRO A 100 -8.00 6.76 -1.36
C PRO A 100 -8.51 7.65 -0.23
N ILE A 101 -7.64 8.52 0.25
CA ILE A 101 -8.03 9.57 1.20
C ILE A 101 -7.50 10.89 0.70
N HIS A 102 -7.94 11.98 1.31
CA HIS A 102 -7.45 13.33 0.99
C HIS A 102 -6.75 13.90 2.20
N VAL A 103 -5.50 14.32 2.00
CA VAL A 103 -4.68 14.92 3.03
C VAL A 103 -4.17 16.23 2.45
N GLU A 104 -4.44 17.36 3.10
CA GLU A 104 -4.05 18.68 2.61
C GLU A 104 -4.52 18.90 1.16
N ASP A 105 -5.76 18.48 0.87
CA ASP A 105 -6.38 18.59 -0.45
C ASP A 105 -5.67 17.78 -1.53
N LYS A 106 -4.83 16.83 -1.16
CA LYS A 106 -4.15 15.94 -2.09
C LYS A 106 -4.60 14.51 -1.87
N ARG A 107 -4.75 13.78 -2.97
CA ARG A 107 -5.17 12.39 -2.91
C ARG A 107 -3.98 11.51 -2.51
N VAL A 108 -4.17 10.72 -1.46
CA VAL A 108 -3.18 9.75 -0.98
C VAL A 108 -3.84 8.37 -1.05
N LEU A 109 -3.12 7.40 -1.56
CA LEU A 109 -3.65 6.06 -1.74
C LEU A 109 -2.97 5.11 -0.77
N ILE A 110 -3.76 4.44 0.08
CA ILE A 110 -3.23 3.53 1.10
C ILE A 110 -3.55 2.09 0.71
N PHE A 111 -2.51 1.27 0.61
CA PHE A 111 -2.64 -0.15 0.36
C PHE A 111 -2.44 -0.90 1.67
N LYS A 112 -3.47 -1.62 2.11
CA LYS A 112 -3.39 -2.47 3.29
C LYS A 112 -3.04 -3.88 2.80
N ILE A 113 -1.86 -4.36 3.18
CA ILE A 113 -1.30 -5.60 2.67
C ILE A 113 -1.32 -6.65 3.77
N PRO A 114 -1.97 -7.81 3.55
CA PRO A 114 -1.98 -8.85 4.59
C PRO A 114 -0.63 -9.50 4.73
N ALA A 115 -0.31 -9.94 5.94
CA ALA A 115 0.90 -10.73 6.16
C ALA A 115 0.79 -12.04 5.38
N SER A 116 1.91 -12.49 4.81
CA SER A 116 1.90 -13.76 4.09
C SER A 116 1.66 -14.90 5.08
N PRO A 117 0.94 -15.94 4.65
CA PRO A 117 0.75 -17.10 5.51
C PRO A 117 2.08 -17.76 5.86
N ARG A 118 2.15 -18.38 7.01
CA ARG A 118 3.32 -19.17 7.36
C ARG A 118 3.52 -20.27 6.33
N ASN A 119 4.75 -20.63 6.10
CA ASN A 119 5.13 -21.68 5.16
C ASN A 119 5.07 -21.27 3.70
N ILE A 120 4.77 -20.02 3.40
CA ILE A 120 4.91 -19.49 2.05
C ILE A 120 6.21 -18.72 2.02
N VAL A 121 7.09 -19.18 1.22
CA VAL A 121 8.41 -18.59 1.16
C VAL A 121 8.61 -17.96 -0.21
#